data_756cc36d73950f54bc304198e6ba7cf3
#
_entry.id   756cc36d73950f54bc304198e6ba7cf3
#
_cell.length_a   1.000
_cell.length_b   1.000
_cell.length_c   1.000
_cell.angle_alpha   90.00
_cell.angle_beta   90.00
_cell.angle_gamma   90.00
#
_symmetry.space_group_name_H-M   'P 1'
#
loop_
_entity.id
_entity.type
_entity.pdbx_description
1 polymer ?
#
loop_
_entity_poly.entity_id
_entity_poly.type
_entity_poly.pdbx_seq_one_letter_code
_entity_poly.pdbx_strand_id
1 'polypeptide(L)'
;MELEVLYYKATKEIGAEMFVLDDGWFGKRNNDKAGLGDWVVNKKKLPSGIDGLSRKINAMGLKFGLWVEPEMVNPDSDLYRAHPDWAMTTDVYTPSQGRNQLIL
;
A
#
# COMPACT_ATOMS: atom_id res chain seq x y z
N MET A 1 12.59 8.49 -10.10
CA MET A 1 12.82 9.69 -9.24
C MET A 1 12.29 10.95 -9.89
N GLU A 2 12.72 11.28 -11.07
CA GLU A 2 12.23 12.48 -11.77
C GLU A 2 10.73 12.40 -12.08
N LEU A 3 10.24 11.23 -12.45
CA LEU A 3 8.82 11.01 -12.76
C LEU A 3 7.94 11.25 -11.53
N GLU A 4 8.35 10.77 -10.36
CA GLU A 4 7.63 11.00 -9.11
C GLU A 4 7.53 12.50 -8.81
N VAL A 5 8.63 13.22 -8.92
CA VAL A 5 8.66 14.67 -8.69
C VAL A 5 7.71 15.41 -9.63
N LEU A 6 7.63 14.98 -10.90
CA LEU A 6 6.70 15.56 -11.86
C LEU A 6 5.24 15.33 -11.46
N TYR A 7 4.89 14.13 -10.98
CA TYR A 7 3.54 13.84 -10.50
C TYR A 7 3.16 14.72 -9.31
N TYR A 8 4.07 14.90 -8.37
CA TYR A 8 3.79 15.72 -7.18
C TYR A 8 3.62 17.20 -7.53
N LYS A 9 4.45 17.71 -8.43
CA LYS A 9 4.32 19.08 -8.93
C LYS A 9 3.01 19.28 -9.67
N ALA A 10 2.63 18.35 -10.54
CA ALA A 10 1.38 18.40 -11.28
C ALA A 10 0.18 18.41 -10.33
N THR A 11 0.21 17.60 -9.28
CA THR A 11 -0.83 17.55 -8.26
C THR A 11 -1.04 18.93 -7.62
N LYS A 12 0.05 19.61 -7.29
CA LYS A 12 -0.02 20.98 -6.74
C LYS A 12 -0.53 21.97 -7.75
N GLU A 13 -0.06 21.92 -8.98
CA GLU A 13 -0.44 22.87 -10.04
C GLU A 13 -1.92 22.83 -10.37
N ILE A 14 -2.57 21.68 -10.26
CA ILE A 14 -4.02 21.57 -10.48
C ILE A 14 -4.85 22.02 -9.27
N GLY A 15 -4.20 22.48 -8.19
CA GLY A 15 -4.88 23.02 -7.01
C GLY A 15 -5.32 21.99 -6.00
N ALA A 16 -4.79 20.78 -6.05
CA ALA A 16 -5.05 19.76 -5.04
C ALA A 16 -4.45 20.15 -3.68
N GLU A 17 -5.08 19.73 -2.62
CA GLU A 17 -4.65 20.01 -1.23
C GLU A 17 -3.96 18.84 -0.57
N MET A 18 -4.17 17.63 -1.08
CA MET A 18 -3.68 16.40 -0.51
C MET A 18 -3.22 15.45 -1.60
N PHE A 19 -2.13 14.75 -1.33
CA PHE A 19 -1.68 13.63 -2.14
C PHE A 19 -1.82 12.35 -1.33
N VAL A 20 -2.57 11.36 -1.85
CA VAL A 20 -2.74 10.05 -1.22
C VAL A 20 -1.97 9.01 -2.02
N LEU A 21 -1.01 8.36 -1.38
CA LEU A 21 -0.32 7.23 -1.96
C LEU A 21 -1.21 5.99 -1.81
N ASP A 22 -1.75 5.54 -2.93
CA ASP A 22 -2.68 4.43 -3.01
C ASP A 22 -1.95 3.07 -2.96
N ASP A 23 -2.64 2.02 -3.35
CA ASP A 23 -2.17 0.64 -3.35
C ASP A 23 -0.80 0.47 -4.03
N GLY A 24 -0.01 -0.47 -3.52
CA GLY A 24 1.21 -0.94 -4.19
C GLY A 24 2.53 -0.53 -3.55
N TRP A 25 2.53 0.30 -2.51
CA TRP A 25 3.76 0.82 -1.89
C TRP A 25 4.46 -0.18 -0.95
N PHE A 26 3.77 -1.24 -0.55
CA PHE A 26 4.17 -2.11 0.57
C PHE A 26 4.61 -3.51 0.11
N GLY A 27 5.48 -4.14 0.88
CA GLY A 27 5.88 -5.54 0.76
C GLY A 27 6.23 -5.96 -0.67
N LYS A 28 5.73 -7.12 -1.05
CA LYS A 28 5.86 -7.64 -2.43
C LYS A 28 4.55 -7.48 -3.20
N ARG A 29 3.88 -6.35 -3.02
CA ARG A 29 2.63 -6.01 -3.71
C ARG A 29 2.89 -5.66 -5.17
N ASN A 30 3.15 -6.67 -5.99
CA ASN A 30 3.39 -6.53 -7.42
C ASN A 30 2.17 -6.90 -8.26
N ASN A 31 1.11 -7.35 -7.63
CA ASN A 31 -0.19 -7.66 -8.21
C ASN A 31 -1.26 -7.60 -7.12
N ASP A 32 -2.51 -7.74 -7.48
CA ASP A 32 -3.65 -7.61 -6.56
C ASP A 32 -3.92 -8.88 -5.72
N LYS A 33 -3.09 -9.90 -5.84
CA LYS A 33 -3.22 -11.18 -5.12
C LYS A 33 -2.14 -11.38 -4.05
N ALA A 34 -1.28 -10.39 -3.83
CA ALA A 34 -0.13 -10.52 -2.95
C ALA A 34 0.07 -9.27 -2.09
N GLY A 35 0.67 -9.45 -0.93
CA GLY A 35 1.22 -8.39 -0.11
C GLY A 35 0.29 -7.78 0.92
N LEU A 36 -1.04 -7.92 0.81
CA LEU A 36 -1.94 -7.40 1.85
C LEU A 36 -1.64 -8.05 3.19
N GLY A 37 -1.41 -7.22 4.20
CA GLY A 37 -0.96 -7.63 5.52
C GLY A 37 0.47 -7.19 5.82
N ASP A 38 1.29 -7.01 4.80
CA ASP A 38 2.71 -6.64 4.92
C ASP A 38 2.89 -5.13 4.75
N TRP A 39 2.49 -4.37 5.78
CA TRP A 39 2.52 -2.90 5.75
C TRP A 39 3.94 -2.36 6.02
N VAL A 40 4.90 -2.82 5.24
CA VAL A 40 6.29 -2.40 5.27
C VAL A 40 6.65 -1.81 3.91
N VAL A 41 7.21 -0.62 3.90
CA VAL A 41 7.53 0.07 2.65
C VAL A 41 8.48 -0.75 1.77
N ASN A 42 8.16 -0.82 0.49
CA ASN A 42 9.05 -1.42 -0.51
C ASN A 42 10.06 -0.37 -0.97
N LYS A 43 11.29 -0.48 -0.49
CA LYS A 43 12.34 0.52 -0.77
C LYS A 43 12.88 0.48 -2.20
N LYS A 44 12.57 -0.55 -2.96
CA LYS A 44 12.85 -0.54 -4.41
C LYS A 44 11.92 0.42 -5.13
N LYS A 45 10.66 0.47 -4.70
CA LYS A 45 9.65 1.38 -5.26
C LYS A 45 9.78 2.79 -4.70
N LEU A 46 10.09 2.91 -3.41
CA LEU A 46 10.23 4.17 -2.69
C LEU A 46 11.58 4.21 -1.96
N PRO A 47 12.66 4.58 -2.66
CA PRO A 47 14.00 4.55 -2.07
C PRO A 47 14.14 5.42 -0.82
N SER A 48 13.42 6.54 -0.73
CA SER A 48 13.42 7.43 0.43
C SER A 48 12.50 6.98 1.55
N GLY A 49 11.76 5.88 1.37
CA GLY A 49 10.74 5.40 2.30
C GLY A 49 9.52 6.31 2.35
N ILE A 50 8.55 5.96 3.19
CA ILE A 50 7.34 6.77 3.41
C ILE A 50 7.69 8.12 4.04
N ASP A 51 8.60 8.11 4.99
CA ASP A 51 9.04 9.33 5.68
C ASP A 51 9.64 10.33 4.69
N GLY A 52 10.59 9.92 3.86
CA GLY A 52 11.20 10.80 2.87
C GLY A 52 10.20 11.31 1.85
N LEU A 53 9.28 10.47 1.40
CA LEU A 53 8.23 10.85 0.45
C LEU A 53 7.27 11.87 1.07
N SER A 54 6.79 11.62 2.29
CA SER A 54 5.86 12.52 2.97
C SER A 54 6.48 13.91 3.21
N ARG A 55 7.75 13.96 3.54
CA ARG A 55 8.47 15.24 3.70
C ARG A 55 8.53 16.04 2.40
N LYS A 56 8.80 15.37 1.28
CA LYS A 56 8.83 16.04 -0.03
C LYS A 56 7.47 16.60 -0.40
N ILE A 57 6.40 15.86 -0.15
CA ILE A 57 5.04 16.26 -0.43
C ILE A 57 4.62 17.42 0.48
N ASN A 58 4.92 17.33 1.76
CA ASN A 58 4.64 18.41 2.72
C ASN A 58 5.42 19.69 2.36
N ALA A 59 6.65 19.56 1.87
CA ALA A 59 7.45 20.70 1.44
C ALA A 59 6.83 21.43 0.25
N MET A 60 5.99 20.79 -0.53
CA MET A 60 5.23 21.40 -1.61
C MET A 60 3.93 22.07 -1.13
N GLY A 61 3.63 22.02 0.17
CA GLY A 61 2.40 22.56 0.73
C GLY A 61 1.20 21.63 0.63
N LEU A 62 1.44 20.34 0.35
CA LEU A 62 0.40 19.33 0.27
C LEU A 62 0.35 18.49 1.53
N LYS A 63 -0.84 18.03 1.88
CA LYS A 63 -1.02 17.00 2.89
C LYS A 63 -0.69 15.63 2.28
N PHE A 64 -0.20 14.72 3.09
CA PHE A 64 0.12 13.37 2.66
C PHE A 64 -0.82 12.36 3.31
N GLY A 65 -1.37 11.46 2.51
CA GLY A 65 -2.18 10.34 2.97
C GLY A 65 -1.64 9.02 2.45
N LEU A 66 -1.97 7.95 3.14
CA LEU A 66 -1.49 6.61 2.83
C LEU A 66 -2.66 5.62 2.84
N TRP A 67 -2.80 4.85 1.75
CA TRP A 67 -3.81 3.80 1.66
C TRP A 67 -3.33 2.55 2.40
N VAL A 68 -4.21 1.99 3.22
CA VAL A 68 -4.04 0.68 3.86
C VAL A 68 -5.37 -0.06 3.90
N GLU A 69 -5.31 -1.38 3.91
CA GLU A 69 -6.50 -2.24 4.01
C GLU A 69 -6.29 -3.27 5.13
N PRO A 70 -6.29 -2.81 6.40
CA PRO A 70 -5.87 -3.64 7.53
C PRO A 70 -6.78 -4.82 7.84
N GLU A 71 -8.01 -4.82 7.35
CA GLU A 71 -8.98 -5.90 7.54
C GLU A 71 -8.77 -7.08 6.61
N MET A 72 -7.86 -6.98 5.65
CA MET A 72 -7.61 -8.03 4.65
C MET A 72 -6.17 -8.51 4.69
N VAL A 73 -5.98 -9.77 4.31
CA VAL A 73 -4.66 -10.39 4.17
C VAL A 73 -4.66 -11.28 2.92
N ASN A 74 -3.54 -11.28 2.21
CA ASN A 74 -3.35 -12.26 1.12
C ASN A 74 -2.66 -13.52 1.65
N PRO A 75 -3.01 -14.71 1.17
CA PRO A 75 -2.20 -15.90 1.43
C PRO A 75 -0.75 -15.71 0.99
N ASP A 76 -0.53 -15.00 -0.11
CA ASP A 76 0.81 -14.60 -0.56
C ASP A 76 1.25 -13.33 0.15
N SER A 77 1.53 -13.44 1.43
CA SER A 77 2.10 -12.41 2.29
C SER A 77 2.97 -13.05 3.35
N ASP A 78 3.94 -12.30 3.85
CA ASP A 78 4.78 -12.76 4.95
C ASP A 78 3.97 -12.91 6.23
N LEU A 79 3.00 -12.01 6.45
CA LEU A 79 2.11 -12.08 7.61
C LEU A 79 1.34 -13.41 7.64
N TYR A 80 0.72 -13.78 6.52
CA TYR A 80 -0.06 -15.02 6.46
C TYR A 80 0.83 -16.25 6.61
N ARG A 81 2.02 -16.25 6.00
CA ARG A 81 2.98 -17.35 6.15
C ARG A 81 3.44 -17.54 7.59
N ALA A 82 3.57 -16.44 8.34
CA ALA A 82 3.95 -16.48 9.75
C ALA A 82 2.77 -16.83 10.67
N HIS A 83 1.57 -16.37 10.35
CA HIS A 83 0.39 -16.46 11.20
C HIS A 83 -0.88 -16.82 10.40
N PRO A 84 -0.94 -18.00 9.79
CA PRO A 84 -2.13 -18.38 9.01
C PRO A 84 -3.40 -18.51 9.88
N ASP A 85 -3.22 -18.76 11.16
CA ASP A 85 -4.31 -18.85 12.14
C ASP A 85 -4.95 -17.50 12.49
N TRP A 86 -4.33 -16.40 12.09
CA TRP A 86 -4.91 -15.06 12.30
C TRP A 86 -5.98 -14.71 11.28
N ALA A 87 -6.01 -15.38 10.14
CA ALA A 87 -7.06 -15.17 9.16
C ALA A 87 -8.36 -15.82 9.63
N MET A 88 -9.48 -15.11 9.47
CA MET A 88 -10.80 -15.64 9.78
C MET A 88 -11.19 -16.64 8.69
N THR A 89 -11.33 -17.90 9.08
CA THR A 89 -11.75 -18.96 8.18
C THR A 89 -12.97 -19.68 8.74
N THR A 90 -13.91 -19.99 7.86
CA THR A 90 -15.05 -20.88 8.16
C THR A 90 -15.13 -21.94 7.06
N ASP A 91 -15.83 -23.04 7.33
CA ASP A 91 -16.00 -24.11 6.35
C ASP A 91 -16.74 -23.64 5.07
N VAL A 92 -17.42 -22.50 5.14
CA VAL A 92 -18.15 -21.91 4.02
C VAL A 92 -17.46 -20.69 3.42
N TYR A 93 -16.36 -20.20 4.02
CA TYR A 93 -15.67 -19.05 3.50
C TYR A 93 -14.64 -19.46 2.44
N THR A 94 -14.76 -18.86 1.27
CA THR A 94 -13.77 -19.01 0.20
C THR A 94 -13.13 -17.63 -0.08
N PRO A 95 -11.83 -17.58 -0.40
CA PRO A 95 -11.20 -16.33 -0.80
C PRO A 95 -11.94 -15.69 -1.97
N SER A 96 -11.95 -14.37 -2.01
CA SER A 96 -12.51 -13.63 -3.13
C SER A 96 -11.85 -14.06 -4.43
N GLN A 97 -12.67 -14.45 -5.41
CA GLN A 97 -12.15 -14.80 -6.74
C GLN A 97 -11.49 -13.58 -7.37
N GLY A 98 -10.32 -13.78 -7.95
CA GLY A 98 -9.57 -12.75 -8.64
C GLY A 98 -8.55 -12.03 -7.77
N ARG A 99 -8.83 -11.77 -6.49
CA ARG A 99 -7.90 -11.07 -5.60
C ARG A 99 -7.30 -11.92 -4.50
N ASN A 100 -7.85 -13.07 -4.26
CA ASN A 100 -7.33 -14.03 -3.29
C ASN A 100 -7.12 -13.39 -1.91
N GLN A 101 -8.15 -12.72 -1.39
CA GLN A 101 -8.11 -12.01 -0.12
C GLN A 101 -8.85 -12.80 0.96
N LEU A 102 -8.27 -12.80 2.17
CA LEU A 102 -8.88 -13.35 3.37
C LEU A 102 -9.17 -12.23 4.36
N ILE A 103 -10.16 -12.43 5.22
CA ILE A 103 -10.46 -11.50 6.32
C ILE A 103 -9.53 -11.80 7.48
N LEU A 104 -8.89 -10.77 7.98
CA LEU A 104 -7.98 -10.87 9.11
C LEU A 104 -8.73 -10.76 10.45
#